data_53eeb204f764f0c3f18468dfa12732a2
#
_entry.id   53eeb204f764f0c3f18468dfa12732a2
#
_cell.length_a   1.000
_cell.length_b   1.000
_cell.length_c   1.000
_cell.angle_alpha   90.00
_cell.angle_beta   90.00
_cell.angle_gamma   90.00
#
_symmetry.space_group_name_H-M   'P 1'
#
loop_
_entity.id
_entity.type
_entity.pdbx_description
1 polymer ?
#
loop_
_entity_poly.entity_id
_entity_poly.type
_entity_poly.pdbx_seq_one_letter_code
_entity_poly.pdbx_strand_id
1 'polypeptide(L)'
;MNAQQMVTIGLLVILGILALIFLVAFVKDLLAHKDSMEKESNTAVSSAIGFGINFFDVFGIGSFAPGASLYKGLKQVDDKLIPGTLNVACTIPVVMEAFLFIQGVEVEPITLVTMILAAMVGAWIGAGIISKLSKQMIQLVMGVAMVVIGFVIILQVANVIPVEGTAIGLSGIKLIVAIVINFFLGAVMTAGVGLYAPCLALVCVLGMNPKVAFPIMMGSCAYLMPVASVRFVKEGSYNRKVALWGTIFGSLGVFVATRVALGLPSHILKIIVICVMFYTAATMFYSLSKEKKQAA
;
A
#
# COMPACT_ATOMS: atom_id res chain seq x y z
N MET A 1 -2.07 -18.57 -25.64
CA MET A 1 -1.76 -17.91 -24.34
C MET A 1 -0.56 -18.60 -23.73
N ASN A 2 0.49 -17.87 -23.41
CA ASN A 2 1.63 -18.45 -22.70
C ASN A 2 1.32 -18.56 -21.18
N ALA A 3 2.12 -19.37 -20.45
CA ALA A 3 1.90 -19.62 -19.02
C ALA A 3 1.87 -18.32 -18.20
N GLN A 4 2.67 -17.32 -18.56
CA GLN A 4 2.71 -16.01 -17.93
C GLN A 4 1.38 -15.26 -18.05
N GLN A 5 0.79 -15.24 -19.24
CA GLN A 5 -0.52 -14.61 -19.45
C GLN A 5 -1.63 -15.31 -18.67
N MET A 6 -1.59 -16.65 -18.58
CA MET A 6 -2.57 -17.40 -17.78
C MET A 6 -2.50 -17.05 -16.29
N VAL A 7 -1.30 -16.96 -15.72
CA VAL A 7 -1.09 -16.58 -14.32
C VAL A 7 -1.57 -15.15 -14.05
N THR A 8 -1.19 -14.21 -14.92
CA THR A 8 -1.63 -12.80 -14.80
C THR A 8 -3.16 -12.69 -14.84
N ILE A 9 -3.82 -13.36 -15.80
CA ILE A 9 -5.29 -13.36 -15.89
C ILE A 9 -5.90 -14.01 -14.64
N GLY A 10 -5.37 -15.13 -14.18
CA GLY A 10 -5.83 -15.79 -12.94
C GLY A 10 -5.79 -14.86 -11.73
N LEU A 11 -4.67 -14.16 -11.53
CA LEU A 11 -4.54 -13.14 -10.48
C LEU A 11 -5.62 -12.05 -10.64
N LEU A 12 -5.73 -11.44 -11.80
CA LEU A 12 -6.69 -10.35 -12.03
C LEU A 12 -8.15 -10.80 -11.85
N VAL A 13 -8.50 -12.02 -12.25
CA VAL A 13 -9.85 -12.59 -12.04
C VAL A 13 -10.16 -12.75 -10.55
N ILE A 14 -9.24 -13.34 -9.79
CA ILE A 14 -9.43 -13.51 -8.34
C ILE A 14 -9.56 -12.14 -7.66
N LEU A 15 -8.70 -11.18 -8.02
CA LEU A 15 -8.76 -9.83 -7.50
C LEU A 15 -10.08 -9.14 -7.85
N GLY A 16 -10.56 -9.31 -9.08
CA GLY A 16 -11.86 -8.80 -9.53
C GLY A 16 -13.04 -9.38 -8.75
N ILE A 17 -13.00 -10.68 -8.44
CA ILE A 17 -14.02 -11.32 -7.59
C ILE A 17 -14.01 -10.73 -6.17
N LEU A 18 -12.85 -10.56 -5.56
CA LEU A 18 -12.72 -9.95 -4.23
C LEU A 18 -13.23 -8.51 -4.21
N ALA A 19 -12.87 -7.72 -5.22
CA ALA A 19 -13.35 -6.35 -5.38
C ALA A 19 -14.88 -6.29 -5.57
N LEU A 20 -15.46 -7.21 -6.34
CA LEU A 20 -16.91 -7.29 -6.54
C LEU A 20 -17.64 -7.65 -5.24
N ILE A 21 -17.13 -8.61 -4.47
CA ILE A 21 -17.70 -8.96 -3.16
C ILE A 21 -17.71 -7.74 -2.23
N PHE A 22 -16.59 -6.99 -2.19
CA PHE A 22 -16.50 -5.78 -1.41
C PHE A 22 -17.49 -4.71 -1.91
N LEU A 23 -17.52 -4.43 -3.23
CA LEU A 23 -18.42 -3.44 -3.82
C LEU A 23 -19.89 -3.74 -3.53
N VAL A 24 -20.31 -5.00 -3.64
CA VAL A 24 -21.68 -5.41 -3.32
C VAL A 24 -21.99 -5.13 -1.85
N ALA A 25 -21.09 -5.46 -0.92
CA ALA A 25 -21.26 -5.18 0.50
C ALA A 25 -21.34 -3.67 0.78
N PHE A 26 -20.40 -2.91 0.19
CA PHE A 26 -20.30 -1.45 0.36
C PHE A 26 -21.53 -0.72 -0.17
N VAL A 27 -21.94 -1.01 -1.40
CA VAL A 27 -23.12 -0.37 -2.02
C VAL A 27 -24.40 -0.72 -1.27
N LYS A 28 -24.58 -1.97 -0.82
CA LYS A 28 -25.73 -2.36 0.01
C LYS A 28 -25.79 -1.57 1.31
N ASP A 29 -24.66 -1.38 2.00
CA ASP A 29 -24.61 -0.60 3.25
C ASP A 29 -24.88 0.87 2.99
N LEU A 30 -24.32 1.46 1.92
CA LEU A 30 -24.59 2.85 1.53
C LEU A 30 -26.07 3.08 1.21
N LEU A 31 -26.72 2.18 0.48
CA LEU A 31 -28.15 2.28 0.15
C LEU A 31 -29.05 2.13 1.38
N ALA A 32 -28.67 1.24 2.30
CA ALA A 32 -29.40 1.05 3.57
C ALA A 32 -29.32 2.27 4.49
N HIS A 33 -28.25 3.07 4.38
CA HIS A 33 -28.00 4.23 5.26
C HIS A 33 -27.98 5.57 4.51
N LYS A 34 -28.56 5.64 3.31
CA LYS A 34 -28.52 6.85 2.46
C LYS A 34 -29.03 8.11 3.14
N ASP A 35 -30.06 7.97 4.00
CA ASP A 35 -30.70 9.06 4.70
C ASP A 35 -30.03 9.40 6.06
N SER A 36 -29.09 8.58 6.50
CA SER A 36 -28.36 8.70 7.78
C SER A 36 -26.86 8.85 7.61
N MET A 37 -26.39 9.29 6.45
CA MET A 37 -24.96 9.58 6.23
C MET A 37 -24.49 10.73 7.11
N GLU A 38 -23.22 10.68 7.51
CA GLU A 38 -22.60 11.64 8.41
C GLU A 38 -22.65 13.07 7.84
N LYS A 39 -23.34 13.98 8.54
CA LYS A 39 -23.55 15.37 8.11
C LYS A 39 -22.33 16.27 8.38
N GLU A 40 -21.52 15.91 9.38
CA GLU A 40 -20.38 16.69 9.85
C GLU A 40 -19.21 16.69 8.85
N SER A 41 -19.09 15.64 8.03
CA SER A 41 -18.03 15.51 7.04
C SER A 41 -18.30 16.39 5.82
N ASN A 42 -17.26 17.13 5.38
CA ASN A 42 -17.35 17.96 4.17
C ASN A 42 -17.00 17.13 2.94
N THR A 43 -17.91 17.06 1.97
CA THR A 43 -17.73 16.29 0.73
C THR A 43 -16.52 16.73 -0.09
N ALA A 44 -16.34 18.06 -0.28
CA ALA A 44 -15.24 18.57 -1.09
C ALA A 44 -13.87 18.28 -0.45
N VAL A 45 -13.77 18.43 0.88
CA VAL A 45 -12.56 18.12 1.62
C VAL A 45 -12.25 16.62 1.55
N SER A 46 -13.26 15.78 1.76
CA SER A 46 -13.12 14.32 1.68
C SER A 46 -12.70 13.86 0.27
N SER A 47 -13.25 14.48 -0.77
CA SER A 47 -12.89 14.24 -2.16
C SER A 47 -11.44 14.62 -2.46
N ALA A 48 -11.02 15.82 -2.02
CA ALA A 48 -9.66 16.30 -2.20
C ALA A 48 -8.63 15.44 -1.47
N ILE A 49 -8.94 15.03 -0.22
CA ILE A 49 -8.10 14.09 0.53
C ILE A 49 -8.03 12.76 -0.20
N GLY A 50 -9.19 12.18 -0.58
CA GLY A 50 -9.24 10.90 -1.28
C GLY A 50 -8.41 10.90 -2.56
N PHE A 51 -8.54 11.96 -3.39
CA PHE A 51 -7.71 12.13 -4.59
C PHE A 51 -6.23 12.21 -4.24
N GLY A 52 -5.85 13.10 -3.32
CA GLY A 52 -4.45 13.37 -2.99
C GLY A 52 -3.74 12.17 -2.40
N ILE A 53 -4.32 11.51 -1.38
CA ILE A 53 -3.67 10.37 -0.73
C ILE A 53 -3.48 9.19 -1.68
N ASN A 54 -4.45 8.90 -2.55
CA ASN A 54 -4.35 7.80 -3.50
C ASN A 54 -3.50 8.16 -4.73
N PHE A 55 -3.44 9.45 -5.12
CA PHE A 55 -2.49 9.92 -6.13
C PHE A 55 -1.05 9.68 -5.69
N PHE A 56 -0.71 10.05 -4.46
CA PHE A 56 0.63 9.86 -3.93
C PHE A 56 0.92 8.41 -3.52
N ASP A 57 -0.12 7.60 -3.22
CA ASP A 57 0.00 6.17 -2.94
C ASP A 57 0.67 5.41 -4.08
N VAL A 58 0.29 5.73 -5.33
CA VAL A 58 0.88 5.17 -6.56
C VAL A 58 2.40 5.29 -6.59
N PHE A 59 2.98 6.35 -6.00
CA PHE A 59 4.43 6.53 -5.95
C PHE A 59 5.10 5.84 -4.75
N GLY A 60 4.34 5.08 -3.95
CA GLY A 60 4.88 4.30 -2.83
C GLY A 60 4.90 5.03 -1.48
N ILE A 61 4.30 6.23 -1.39
CA ILE A 61 4.24 6.99 -0.13
C ILE A 61 3.32 6.31 0.89
N GLY A 62 2.30 5.60 0.43
CA GLY A 62 1.27 5.01 1.27
C GLY A 62 0.15 6.00 1.61
N SER A 63 -1.11 5.59 1.40
CA SER A 63 -2.29 6.43 1.63
C SER A 63 -2.68 6.54 3.10
N PHE A 64 -2.35 5.55 3.92
CA PHE A 64 -2.89 5.41 5.27
C PHE A 64 -2.39 6.48 6.25
N ALA A 65 -1.08 6.70 6.34
CA ALA A 65 -0.51 7.66 7.30
C ALA A 65 -0.88 9.13 6.96
N PRO A 66 -0.73 9.59 5.70
CA PRO A 66 -1.22 10.90 5.31
C PRO A 66 -2.73 11.05 5.48
N GLY A 67 -3.51 10.02 5.09
CA GLY A 67 -4.96 10.02 5.19
C GLY A 67 -5.45 10.14 6.63
N ALA A 68 -4.87 9.35 7.55
CA ALA A 68 -5.18 9.42 8.97
C ALA A 68 -4.90 10.82 9.54
N SER A 69 -3.76 11.41 9.19
CA SER A 69 -3.37 12.75 9.63
C SER A 69 -4.32 13.83 9.11
N LEU A 70 -4.70 13.74 7.84
CA LEU A 70 -5.61 14.72 7.20
C LEU A 70 -7.04 14.59 7.72
N TYR A 71 -7.58 13.35 7.83
CA TYR A 71 -8.93 13.15 8.36
C TYR A 71 -9.06 13.62 9.80
N LYS A 72 -8.04 13.34 10.64
CA LYS A 72 -7.99 13.81 12.01
C LYS A 72 -7.78 15.33 12.10
N GLY A 73 -6.80 15.87 11.41
CA GLY A 73 -6.44 17.29 11.46
C GLY A 73 -7.55 18.20 10.96
N LEU A 74 -8.30 17.79 9.92
CA LEU A 74 -9.42 18.51 9.35
C LEU A 74 -10.78 18.08 9.92
N LYS A 75 -10.78 17.24 10.97
CA LYS A 75 -11.99 16.76 11.69
C LYS A 75 -13.05 16.18 10.75
N GLN A 76 -12.62 15.43 9.72
CA GLN A 76 -13.53 14.82 8.76
C GLN A 76 -14.12 13.50 9.25
N VAL A 77 -13.39 12.79 10.13
CA VAL A 77 -13.74 11.46 10.61
C VAL A 77 -13.44 11.38 12.11
N ASP A 78 -14.31 10.74 12.88
CA ASP A 78 -14.02 10.39 14.28
C ASP A 78 -12.78 9.48 14.36
N ASP A 79 -11.90 9.73 15.32
CA ASP A 79 -10.63 9.01 15.48
C ASP A 79 -10.79 7.49 15.49
N LYS A 80 -11.89 6.97 16.08
CA LYS A 80 -12.17 5.54 16.14
C LYS A 80 -12.54 4.93 14.78
N LEU A 81 -13.11 5.75 13.89
CA LEU A 81 -13.57 5.33 12.56
C LEU A 81 -12.48 5.51 11.48
N ILE A 82 -11.39 6.24 11.75
CA ILE A 82 -10.34 6.52 10.76
C ILE A 82 -9.78 5.25 10.12
N PRO A 83 -9.40 4.19 10.87
CA PRO A 83 -8.82 2.99 10.26
C PRO A 83 -9.79 2.29 9.29
N GLY A 84 -11.05 2.14 9.69
CA GLY A 84 -12.08 1.54 8.84
C GLY A 84 -12.40 2.41 7.63
N THR A 85 -12.49 3.74 7.81
CA THR A 85 -12.76 4.68 6.72
C THR A 85 -11.64 4.63 5.67
N LEU A 86 -10.37 4.62 6.07
CA LEU A 86 -9.24 4.49 5.15
C LEU A 86 -9.26 3.16 4.41
N ASN A 87 -9.48 2.04 5.12
CA ASN A 87 -9.59 0.74 4.47
C ASN A 87 -10.68 0.75 3.39
N VAL A 88 -11.90 1.16 3.75
CA VAL A 88 -13.04 1.16 2.83
C VAL A 88 -12.82 2.14 1.67
N ALA A 89 -12.35 3.37 1.95
CA ALA A 89 -12.13 4.40 0.94
C ALA A 89 -11.04 4.04 -0.07
N CYS A 90 -9.94 3.41 0.39
CA CYS A 90 -8.80 3.09 -0.46
C CYS A 90 -8.88 1.71 -1.12
N THR A 91 -9.86 0.85 -0.78
CA THR A 91 -9.93 -0.51 -1.35
C THR A 91 -10.03 -0.51 -2.88
N ILE A 92 -10.97 0.22 -3.47
CA ILE A 92 -11.11 0.26 -4.94
C ILE A 92 -9.93 0.97 -5.60
N PRO A 93 -9.46 2.14 -5.11
CA PRO A 93 -8.22 2.73 -5.59
C PRO A 93 -7.05 1.74 -5.65
N VAL A 94 -6.75 1.03 -4.57
CA VAL A 94 -5.63 0.07 -4.50
C VAL A 94 -5.87 -1.16 -5.39
N VAL A 95 -7.11 -1.64 -5.52
CA VAL A 95 -7.45 -2.67 -6.51
C VAL A 95 -7.19 -2.16 -7.94
N MET A 96 -7.56 -0.92 -8.26
CA MET A 96 -7.26 -0.32 -9.56
C MET A 96 -5.76 -0.20 -9.81
N GLU A 97 -4.98 0.21 -8.80
CA GLU A 97 -3.52 0.23 -8.90
C GLU A 97 -2.97 -1.15 -9.28
N ALA A 98 -3.38 -2.20 -8.54
CA ALA A 98 -2.95 -3.56 -8.83
C ALA A 98 -3.35 -4.00 -10.25
N PHE A 99 -4.57 -3.72 -10.70
CA PHE A 99 -5.00 -4.02 -12.07
C PHE A 99 -4.13 -3.32 -13.12
N LEU A 100 -3.87 -2.02 -12.94
CA LEU A 100 -3.13 -1.22 -13.90
C LEU A 100 -1.65 -1.61 -13.96
N PHE A 101 -1.02 -1.86 -12.80
CA PHE A 101 0.39 -2.19 -12.75
C PHE A 101 0.70 -3.66 -13.06
N ILE A 102 -0.16 -4.61 -12.68
CA ILE A 102 -0.01 -6.03 -13.05
C ILE A 102 -0.12 -6.21 -14.57
N GLN A 103 -0.91 -5.37 -15.25
CA GLN A 103 -1.00 -5.36 -16.71
C GLN A 103 0.08 -4.50 -17.39
N GLY A 104 0.48 -3.40 -16.73
CA GLY A 104 1.37 -2.39 -17.31
C GLY A 104 2.86 -2.66 -17.10
N VAL A 105 3.23 -3.56 -16.19
CA VAL A 105 4.62 -3.86 -15.85
C VAL A 105 4.87 -5.36 -15.96
N GLU A 106 5.86 -5.74 -16.76
CA GLU A 106 6.28 -7.13 -16.90
C GLU A 106 7.01 -7.60 -15.64
N VAL A 107 6.49 -8.65 -15.00
CA VAL A 107 7.08 -9.30 -13.84
C VAL A 107 7.08 -10.81 -14.06
N GLU A 108 8.15 -11.46 -13.65
CA GLU A 108 8.23 -12.91 -13.70
C GLU A 108 7.14 -13.52 -12.79
N PRO A 109 6.27 -14.41 -13.33
CA PRO A 109 5.08 -14.88 -12.62
C PRO A 109 5.36 -15.54 -11.27
N ILE A 110 6.43 -16.33 -11.18
CA ILE A 110 6.78 -17.01 -9.92
C ILE A 110 7.12 -16.00 -8.84
N THR A 111 7.92 -14.99 -9.18
CA THR A 111 8.27 -13.89 -8.27
C THR A 111 7.02 -13.13 -7.82
N LEU A 112 6.15 -12.74 -8.77
CA LEU A 112 4.93 -11.98 -8.46
C LEU A 112 4.00 -12.76 -7.53
N VAL A 113 3.65 -13.99 -7.91
CA VAL A 113 2.68 -14.81 -7.15
C VAL A 113 3.22 -15.16 -5.77
N THR A 114 4.48 -15.60 -5.69
CA THR A 114 5.04 -16.02 -4.40
C THR A 114 5.21 -14.86 -3.42
N MET A 115 5.58 -13.67 -3.89
CA MET A 115 5.68 -12.49 -3.04
C MET A 115 4.31 -11.99 -2.57
N ILE A 116 3.29 -11.97 -3.46
CA ILE A 116 1.91 -11.62 -3.07
C ILE A 116 1.39 -12.60 -2.02
N LEU A 117 1.50 -13.90 -2.27
CA LEU A 117 1.06 -14.94 -1.33
C LEU A 117 1.81 -14.86 0.00
N ALA A 118 3.11 -14.60 -0.04
CA ALA A 118 3.91 -14.42 1.18
C ALA A 118 3.39 -13.27 2.04
N ALA A 119 3.09 -12.12 1.43
CA ALA A 119 2.52 -10.98 2.15
C ALA A 119 1.13 -11.29 2.72
N MET A 120 0.27 -12.00 1.96
CA MET A 120 -1.06 -12.42 2.43
C MET A 120 -0.98 -13.37 3.63
N VAL A 121 -0.15 -14.40 3.52
CA VAL A 121 0.06 -15.37 4.62
C VAL A 121 0.70 -14.68 5.81
N GLY A 122 1.67 -13.78 5.58
CA GLY A 122 2.29 -12.96 6.60
C GLY A 122 1.29 -12.09 7.34
N ALA A 123 0.39 -11.42 6.63
CA ALA A 123 -0.67 -10.63 7.24
C ALA A 123 -1.64 -11.51 8.07
N TRP A 124 -2.02 -12.66 7.54
CA TRP A 124 -2.95 -13.56 8.22
C TRP A 124 -2.38 -14.16 9.51
N ILE A 125 -1.16 -14.70 9.45
CA ILE A 125 -0.46 -15.28 10.62
C ILE A 125 0.07 -14.18 11.53
N GLY A 126 0.61 -13.11 10.94
CA GLY A 126 1.30 -12.04 11.62
C GLY A 126 0.39 -11.19 12.50
N ALA A 127 -0.89 -11.08 12.16
CA ALA A 127 -1.84 -10.33 12.99
C ALA A 127 -1.82 -10.77 14.46
N GLY A 128 -1.66 -12.09 14.73
CA GLY A 128 -1.58 -12.63 16.09
C GLY A 128 -0.21 -12.49 16.77
N ILE A 129 0.87 -12.39 16.00
CA ILE A 129 2.25 -12.33 16.52
C ILE A 129 2.70 -10.86 16.63
N ILE A 130 2.50 -10.10 15.58
CA ILE A 130 2.93 -8.68 15.48
C ILE A 130 2.14 -7.80 16.47
N SER A 131 0.87 -8.13 16.75
CA SER A 131 0.09 -7.44 17.78
C SER A 131 0.70 -7.49 19.17
N LYS A 132 1.62 -8.45 19.42
CA LYS A 132 2.38 -8.58 20.67
C LYS A 132 3.68 -7.77 20.69
N LEU A 133 4.16 -7.30 19.54
CA LEU A 133 5.34 -6.47 19.45
C LEU A 133 4.97 -5.01 19.72
N SER A 134 5.87 -4.28 20.39
CA SER A 134 5.64 -2.86 20.58
C SER A 134 5.72 -2.13 19.23
N LYS A 135 4.72 -1.30 18.95
CA LYS A 135 4.68 -0.47 17.75
C LYS A 135 5.94 0.37 17.59
N GLN A 136 6.50 0.82 18.72
CA GLN A 136 7.74 1.59 18.78
C GLN A 136 8.95 0.81 18.25
N MET A 137 9.08 -0.48 18.58
CA MET A 137 10.15 -1.33 18.06
C MET A 137 10.02 -1.50 16.55
N ILE A 138 8.81 -1.76 16.06
CA ILE A 138 8.55 -1.90 14.63
C ILE A 138 8.91 -0.61 13.87
N GLN A 139 8.45 0.55 14.37
CA GLN A 139 8.76 1.85 13.78
C GLN A 139 10.26 2.16 13.77
N LEU A 140 10.97 1.82 14.85
CA LEU A 140 12.41 2.03 14.93
C LEU A 140 13.17 1.17 13.91
N VAL A 141 12.90 -0.14 13.89
CA VAL A 141 13.57 -1.09 12.98
C VAL A 141 13.30 -0.74 11.53
N MET A 142 12.05 -0.47 11.19
CA MET A 142 11.66 -0.09 9.83
C MET A 142 12.23 1.26 9.44
N GLY A 143 12.18 2.26 10.31
CA GLY A 143 12.76 3.58 10.06
C GLY A 143 14.27 3.51 9.78
N VAL A 144 15.02 2.75 10.60
CA VAL A 144 16.47 2.53 10.38
C VAL A 144 16.70 1.79 9.05
N ALA A 145 15.94 0.73 8.78
CA ALA A 145 16.05 -0.01 7.52
C ALA A 145 15.82 0.91 6.31
N MET A 146 14.81 1.79 6.34
CA MET A 146 14.53 2.74 5.25
C MET A 146 15.69 3.71 5.03
N VAL A 147 16.31 4.23 6.09
CA VAL A 147 17.48 5.11 5.97
C VAL A 147 18.64 4.36 5.32
N VAL A 148 18.99 3.18 5.83
CA VAL A 148 20.11 2.37 5.30
C VAL A 148 19.90 2.05 3.81
N ILE A 149 18.71 1.58 3.45
CA ILE A 149 18.39 1.23 2.06
C ILE A 149 18.35 2.48 1.18
N GLY A 150 17.82 3.59 1.67
CA GLY A 150 17.84 4.88 0.97
C GLY A 150 19.27 5.30 0.59
N PHE A 151 20.23 5.16 1.51
CA PHE A 151 21.64 5.41 1.23
C PHE A 151 22.23 4.42 0.22
N VAL A 152 21.88 3.12 0.30
CA VAL A 152 22.32 2.12 -0.70
C VAL A 152 21.83 2.50 -2.10
N ILE A 153 20.56 2.94 -2.24
CA ILE A 153 20.04 3.36 -3.55
C ILE A 153 20.69 4.65 -4.03
N ILE A 154 21.04 5.60 -3.14
CA ILE A 154 21.84 6.79 -3.51
C ILE A 154 23.18 6.37 -4.11
N LEU A 155 23.89 5.43 -3.46
CA LEU A 155 25.17 4.93 -3.97
C LEU A 155 25.02 4.22 -5.33
N GLN A 156 23.90 3.53 -5.57
CA GLN A 156 23.57 2.94 -6.86
C GLN A 156 23.31 4.02 -7.93
N VAL A 157 22.55 5.06 -7.62
CA VAL A 157 22.28 6.17 -8.55
C VAL A 157 23.55 6.96 -8.85
N ALA A 158 24.44 7.10 -7.87
CA ALA A 158 25.74 7.73 -8.03
C ALA A 158 26.78 6.85 -8.76
N ASN A 159 26.41 5.65 -9.21
CA ASN A 159 27.29 4.65 -9.84
C ASN A 159 28.52 4.24 -8.99
N VAL A 160 28.43 4.41 -7.67
CA VAL A 160 29.46 3.97 -6.73
C VAL A 160 29.39 2.45 -6.52
N ILE A 161 28.19 1.89 -6.55
CA ILE A 161 27.94 0.45 -6.47
C ILE A 161 27.32 0.01 -7.79
N PRO A 162 27.95 -0.91 -8.53
CA PRO A 162 27.41 -1.44 -9.77
C PRO A 162 26.27 -2.40 -9.46
N VAL A 163 25.03 -1.93 -9.49
CA VAL A 163 23.84 -2.78 -9.44
C VAL A 163 22.89 -2.32 -10.55
N GLU A 164 22.91 -3.07 -11.62
CA GLU A 164 21.93 -2.94 -12.70
C GLU A 164 20.61 -3.54 -12.25
N GLY A 165 19.71 -2.72 -11.75
CA GLY A 165 18.35 -3.12 -11.44
C GLY A 165 17.50 -3.27 -12.71
N THR A 166 17.82 -4.28 -13.54
CA THR A 166 17.11 -4.57 -14.79
C THR A 166 16.27 -5.85 -14.71
N ALA A 167 16.50 -6.70 -13.71
CA ALA A 167 15.79 -7.96 -13.59
C ALA A 167 14.28 -7.77 -13.39
N ILE A 168 13.48 -8.59 -14.06
CA ILE A 168 12.02 -8.61 -13.93
C ILE A 168 11.53 -9.70 -12.96
N GLY A 169 12.43 -10.49 -12.41
CA GLY A 169 12.13 -11.56 -11.44
C GLY A 169 13.38 -12.00 -10.69
N LEU A 170 13.17 -12.91 -9.76
CA LEU A 170 14.20 -13.47 -8.88
C LEU A 170 14.20 -14.99 -8.94
N SER A 171 15.38 -15.59 -8.69
CA SER A 171 15.54 -17.03 -8.59
C SER A 171 16.47 -17.41 -7.44
N GLY A 172 16.45 -18.69 -7.06
CA GLY A 172 17.31 -19.23 -6.02
C GLY A 172 17.17 -18.49 -4.68
N ILE A 173 18.31 -18.20 -4.05
CA ILE A 173 18.35 -17.63 -2.70
C ILE A 173 17.76 -16.22 -2.63
N LYS A 174 17.86 -15.43 -3.70
CA LYS A 174 17.28 -14.08 -3.75
C LYS A 174 15.76 -14.13 -3.69
N LEU A 175 15.13 -15.10 -4.38
CA LEU A 175 13.68 -15.29 -4.31
C LEU A 175 13.23 -15.71 -2.90
N ILE A 176 13.97 -16.61 -2.27
CA ILE A 176 13.68 -17.05 -0.89
C ILE A 176 13.75 -15.86 0.07
N VAL A 177 14.80 -15.05 -0.03
CA VAL A 177 14.95 -13.83 0.79
C VAL A 177 13.79 -12.86 0.55
N ALA A 178 13.41 -12.65 -0.71
CA ALA A 178 12.29 -11.79 -1.07
C ALA A 178 10.97 -12.28 -0.45
N ILE A 179 10.67 -13.58 -0.54
CA ILE A 179 9.48 -14.21 0.03
C ILE A 179 9.46 -14.02 1.55
N VAL A 180 10.56 -14.34 2.24
CA VAL A 180 10.65 -14.23 3.70
C VAL A 180 10.46 -12.78 4.15
N ILE A 181 11.14 -11.82 3.51
CA ILE A 181 11.01 -10.42 3.89
C ILE A 181 9.60 -9.92 3.58
N ASN A 182 9.02 -10.25 2.42
CA ASN A 182 7.68 -9.80 2.06
C ASN A 182 6.59 -10.42 2.96
N PHE A 183 6.80 -11.64 3.47
CA PHE A 183 5.98 -12.23 4.52
C PHE A 183 5.97 -11.36 5.79
N PHE A 184 7.14 -10.92 6.26
CA PHE A 184 7.23 -10.02 7.42
C PHE A 184 6.64 -8.65 7.14
N LEU A 185 6.80 -8.11 5.93
CA LEU A 185 6.17 -6.85 5.53
C LEU A 185 4.65 -6.94 5.55
N GLY A 186 4.08 -8.04 5.06
CA GLY A 186 2.64 -8.31 5.16
C GLY A 186 2.17 -8.40 6.62
N ALA A 187 2.94 -9.07 7.48
CA ALA A 187 2.65 -9.15 8.91
C ALA A 187 2.67 -7.77 9.58
N VAL A 188 3.70 -6.95 9.31
CA VAL A 188 3.87 -5.60 9.90
C VAL A 188 2.81 -4.63 9.39
N MET A 189 2.30 -4.81 8.16
CA MET A 189 1.19 -4.02 7.64
C MET A 189 -0.06 -4.10 8.53
N THR A 190 -0.30 -5.23 9.19
CA THR A 190 -1.43 -5.39 10.13
C THR A 190 -1.32 -4.50 11.38
N ALA A 191 -0.11 -4.05 11.70
CA ALA A 191 0.15 -3.06 12.76
C ALA A 191 0.04 -1.60 12.28
N GLY A 192 -0.42 -1.38 11.04
CA GLY A 192 -0.59 -0.05 10.46
C GLY A 192 0.70 0.58 9.90
N VAL A 193 1.73 -0.24 9.66
CA VAL A 193 2.96 0.19 8.98
C VAL A 193 2.84 -0.12 7.49
N GLY A 194 3.01 0.90 6.63
CA GLY A 194 2.86 0.75 5.19
C GLY A 194 3.85 -0.25 4.58
N LEU A 195 3.35 -1.13 3.71
CA LEU A 195 4.16 -2.14 3.01
C LEU A 195 4.91 -1.56 1.80
N TYR A 196 4.41 -0.48 1.19
CA TYR A 196 4.85 -0.02 -0.12
C TYR A 196 6.33 0.36 -0.17
N ALA A 197 6.76 1.32 0.65
CA ALA A 197 8.14 1.77 0.65
C ALA A 197 9.15 0.64 0.97
N PRO A 198 8.93 -0.21 1.99
CA PRO A 198 9.81 -1.35 2.26
C PRO A 198 9.86 -2.37 1.12
N CYS A 199 8.74 -2.67 0.48
CA CYS A 199 8.69 -3.61 -0.66
C CYS A 199 9.45 -3.03 -1.86
N LEU A 200 9.25 -1.75 -2.16
CA LEU A 200 9.97 -1.03 -3.21
C LEU A 200 11.50 -1.07 -2.97
N ALA A 201 11.89 -0.84 -1.73
CA ALA A 201 13.28 -0.95 -1.29
C ALA A 201 13.86 -2.36 -1.48
N LEU A 202 13.13 -3.38 -1.05
CA LEU A 202 13.51 -4.80 -1.18
C LEU A 202 13.78 -5.16 -2.65
N VAL A 203 12.86 -4.80 -3.54
CA VAL A 203 12.97 -5.03 -4.98
C VAL A 203 14.23 -4.38 -5.55
N CYS A 204 14.48 -3.12 -5.20
CA CYS A 204 15.67 -2.40 -5.67
C CYS A 204 16.98 -3.02 -5.17
N VAL A 205 17.06 -3.38 -3.88
CA VAL A 205 18.26 -3.97 -3.27
C VAL A 205 18.58 -5.34 -3.85
N LEU A 206 17.56 -6.13 -4.20
CA LEU A 206 17.75 -7.44 -4.82
C LEU A 206 18.16 -7.37 -6.30
N GLY A 207 18.23 -6.16 -6.89
CA GLY A 207 18.70 -5.92 -8.25
C GLY A 207 17.61 -6.04 -9.31
N MET A 208 16.34 -5.94 -8.92
CA MET A 208 15.24 -5.85 -9.87
C MET A 208 15.02 -4.41 -10.36
N ASN A 209 14.34 -4.28 -11.50
CA ASN A 209 13.89 -3.00 -11.98
C ASN A 209 12.89 -2.40 -10.97
N PRO A 210 13.04 -1.13 -10.56
CA PRO A 210 12.12 -0.48 -9.62
C PRO A 210 10.64 -0.56 -10.02
N LYS A 211 10.33 -0.57 -11.33
CA LYS A 211 8.95 -0.72 -11.82
C LYS A 211 8.31 -2.04 -11.40
N VAL A 212 9.09 -3.12 -11.24
CA VAL A 212 8.61 -4.44 -10.81
C VAL A 212 8.04 -4.41 -9.38
N ALA A 213 8.47 -3.47 -8.56
CA ALA A 213 7.94 -3.32 -7.21
C ALA A 213 6.45 -2.96 -7.20
N PHE A 214 5.98 -2.17 -8.16
CA PHE A 214 4.60 -1.68 -8.19
C PHE A 214 3.56 -2.81 -8.23
N PRO A 215 3.58 -3.76 -9.19
CA PRO A 215 2.64 -4.87 -9.19
C PRO A 215 2.76 -5.77 -7.94
N ILE A 216 3.95 -5.92 -7.36
CA ILE A 216 4.16 -6.73 -6.15
C ILE A 216 3.55 -6.05 -4.92
N MET A 217 3.90 -4.79 -4.67
CA MET A 217 3.43 -4.07 -3.46
C MET A 217 1.93 -3.78 -3.52
N MET A 218 1.44 -3.33 -4.69
CA MET A 218 0.02 -3.02 -4.88
C MET A 218 -0.81 -4.30 -4.91
N GLY A 219 -0.34 -5.36 -5.58
CA GLY A 219 -0.95 -6.67 -5.53
C GLY A 219 -1.06 -7.19 -4.10
N SER A 220 0.02 -7.15 -3.32
CA SER A 220 0.02 -7.60 -1.92
C SER A 220 -1.08 -6.91 -1.08
N CYS A 221 -1.27 -5.60 -1.23
CA CYS A 221 -2.32 -4.85 -0.53
C CYS A 221 -3.72 -5.10 -1.11
N ALA A 222 -3.84 -5.15 -2.45
CA ALA A 222 -5.12 -5.28 -3.13
C ALA A 222 -5.84 -6.60 -2.83
N TYR A 223 -5.12 -7.65 -2.52
CA TYR A 223 -5.73 -8.92 -2.11
C TYR A 223 -6.21 -8.92 -0.65
N LEU A 224 -5.61 -8.12 0.22
CA LEU A 224 -5.96 -8.05 1.65
C LEU A 224 -7.09 -7.07 1.92
N MET A 225 -7.07 -5.91 1.27
CA MET A 225 -7.97 -4.80 1.59
C MET A 225 -9.46 -5.10 1.37
N PRO A 226 -9.91 -5.76 0.29
CA PRO A 226 -11.33 -6.08 0.11
C PRO A 226 -11.89 -6.93 1.24
N VAL A 227 -11.13 -7.92 1.73
CA VAL A 227 -11.55 -8.81 2.82
C VAL A 227 -11.68 -8.04 4.14
N ALA A 228 -10.69 -7.22 4.47
CA ALA A 228 -10.73 -6.37 5.65
C ALA A 228 -11.88 -5.35 5.59
N SER A 229 -12.09 -4.73 4.44
CA SER A 229 -13.10 -3.70 4.24
C SER A 229 -14.53 -4.24 4.30
N VAL A 230 -14.78 -5.46 3.82
CA VAL A 230 -16.08 -6.13 4.01
C VAL A 230 -16.40 -6.27 5.51
N ARG A 231 -15.41 -6.54 6.35
CA ARG A 231 -15.59 -6.61 7.79
C ARG A 231 -15.95 -5.24 8.38
N PHE A 232 -15.19 -4.20 8.06
CA PHE A 232 -15.49 -2.83 8.50
C PHE A 232 -16.89 -2.36 8.08
N VAL A 233 -17.30 -2.71 6.85
CA VAL A 233 -18.64 -2.40 6.33
C VAL A 233 -19.71 -3.11 7.16
N LYS A 234 -19.55 -4.42 7.42
CA LYS A 234 -20.51 -5.21 8.23
C LYS A 234 -20.63 -4.72 9.67
N GLU A 235 -19.52 -4.28 10.26
CA GLU A 235 -19.46 -3.74 11.62
C GLU A 235 -19.94 -2.29 11.72
N GLY A 236 -20.14 -1.60 10.57
CA GLY A 236 -20.45 -0.16 10.53
C GLY A 236 -19.34 0.73 11.08
N SER A 237 -18.11 0.20 11.18
CA SER A 237 -16.96 0.84 11.80
C SER A 237 -16.19 1.74 10.82
N TYR A 238 -16.90 2.58 10.08
CA TYR A 238 -16.32 3.53 9.11
C TYR A 238 -17.29 4.70 8.85
N ASN A 239 -16.77 5.83 8.37
CA ASN A 239 -17.57 6.97 7.93
C ASN A 239 -17.99 6.77 6.47
N ARG A 240 -19.29 6.57 6.23
CA ARG A 240 -19.86 6.23 4.92
C ARG A 240 -19.65 7.30 3.87
N LYS A 241 -19.91 8.55 4.26
CA LYS A 241 -19.81 9.69 3.35
C LYS A 241 -18.37 9.92 2.90
N VAL A 242 -17.42 9.91 3.84
CA VAL A 242 -16.00 10.08 3.53
C VAL A 242 -15.47 8.91 2.69
N ALA A 243 -15.88 7.68 3.02
CA ALA A 243 -15.47 6.49 2.26
C ALA A 243 -15.99 6.52 0.82
N LEU A 244 -17.26 6.92 0.61
CA LEU A 244 -17.84 7.03 -0.73
C LEU A 244 -17.05 8.01 -1.61
N TRP A 245 -16.88 9.23 -1.14
CA TRP A 245 -16.20 10.27 -1.91
C TRP A 245 -14.69 10.01 -2.01
N GLY A 246 -14.09 9.45 -0.96
CA GLY A 246 -12.71 8.97 -0.97
C GLY A 246 -12.47 7.89 -2.01
N THR A 247 -13.37 6.92 -2.16
CA THR A 247 -13.31 5.88 -3.19
C THR A 247 -13.40 6.47 -4.59
N ILE A 248 -14.38 7.34 -4.86
CA ILE A 248 -14.60 7.91 -6.21
C ILE A 248 -13.39 8.75 -6.62
N PHE A 249 -13.03 9.74 -5.81
CA PHE A 249 -11.94 10.66 -6.16
C PHE A 249 -10.55 10.02 -5.97
N GLY A 250 -10.42 9.06 -5.06
CA GLY A 250 -9.22 8.25 -4.93
C GLY A 250 -8.95 7.42 -6.18
N SER A 251 -9.97 6.81 -6.76
CA SER A 251 -9.85 6.08 -8.04
C SER A 251 -9.43 7.00 -9.19
N LEU A 252 -9.95 8.23 -9.21
CA LEU A 252 -9.49 9.27 -10.17
C LEU A 252 -8.01 9.63 -9.94
N GLY A 253 -7.61 9.80 -8.68
CA GLY A 253 -6.21 10.07 -8.31
C GLY A 253 -5.27 8.97 -8.78
N VAL A 254 -5.62 7.71 -8.54
CA VAL A 254 -4.86 6.53 -9.03
C VAL A 254 -4.76 6.54 -10.55
N PHE A 255 -5.88 6.75 -11.25
CA PHE A 255 -5.87 6.73 -12.72
C PHE A 255 -4.91 7.75 -13.30
N VAL A 256 -4.91 8.99 -12.78
CA VAL A 256 -4.01 10.06 -13.21
C VAL A 256 -2.55 9.72 -12.83
N ALA A 257 -2.31 9.33 -11.58
CA ALA A 257 -0.96 9.04 -11.09
C ALA A 257 -0.31 7.86 -11.80
N THR A 258 -1.07 6.81 -12.11
CA THR A 258 -0.55 5.63 -12.83
C THR A 258 -0.07 5.99 -14.23
N ARG A 259 -0.79 6.88 -14.95
CA ARG A 259 -0.35 7.36 -16.27
C ARG A 259 0.98 8.09 -16.20
N VAL A 260 1.17 8.88 -15.14
CA VAL A 260 2.45 9.55 -14.87
C VAL A 260 3.53 8.53 -14.52
N ALA A 261 3.27 7.65 -13.55
CA ALA A 261 4.25 6.68 -13.04
C ALA A 261 4.77 5.71 -14.11
N LEU A 262 3.88 5.15 -14.94
CA LEU A 262 4.26 4.25 -16.03
C LEU A 262 5.08 4.94 -17.12
N GLY A 263 4.87 6.24 -17.33
CA GLY A 263 5.62 7.04 -18.29
C GLY A 263 6.99 7.50 -17.81
N LEU A 264 7.29 7.41 -16.50
CA LEU A 264 8.54 7.92 -15.97
C LEU A 264 9.75 7.00 -16.30
N PRO A 265 10.90 7.60 -16.64
CA PRO A 265 12.16 6.88 -16.77
C PRO A 265 12.59 6.25 -15.43
N SER A 266 13.26 5.09 -15.50
CA SER A 266 13.66 4.35 -14.29
C SER A 266 14.57 5.14 -13.34
N HIS A 267 15.41 6.06 -13.86
CA HIS A 267 16.26 6.89 -13.01
C HIS A 267 15.46 7.91 -12.19
N ILE A 268 14.39 8.48 -12.76
CA ILE A 268 13.49 9.40 -12.03
C ILE A 268 12.73 8.62 -10.97
N LEU A 269 12.27 7.41 -11.28
CA LEU A 269 11.64 6.52 -10.29
C LEU A 269 12.57 6.23 -9.12
N LYS A 270 13.87 5.93 -9.36
CA LYS A 270 14.85 5.74 -8.28
C LYS A 270 14.98 6.97 -7.38
N ILE A 271 14.96 8.17 -7.95
CA ILE A 271 14.99 9.42 -7.16
C ILE A 271 13.71 9.55 -6.30
N ILE A 272 12.54 9.28 -6.89
CA ILE A 272 11.27 9.27 -6.15
C ILE A 272 11.33 8.24 -5.01
N VAL A 273 11.83 7.03 -5.28
CA VAL A 273 12.03 5.97 -4.26
C VAL A 273 12.88 6.50 -3.09
N ILE A 274 14.01 7.12 -3.38
CA ILE A 274 14.89 7.71 -2.34
C ILE A 274 14.11 8.73 -1.49
N CYS A 275 13.40 9.67 -2.12
CA CYS A 275 12.60 10.66 -1.42
C CYS A 275 11.52 10.02 -0.54
N VAL A 276 10.80 9.03 -1.07
CA VAL A 276 9.76 8.29 -0.34
C VAL A 276 10.34 7.55 0.85
N MET A 277 11.52 6.92 0.71
CA MET A 277 12.16 6.20 1.80
C MET A 277 12.57 7.12 2.95
N PHE A 278 13.21 8.24 2.64
CA PHE A 278 13.57 9.20 3.69
C PHE A 278 12.33 9.86 4.32
N TYR A 279 11.30 10.14 3.52
CA TYR A 279 10.01 10.61 4.03
C TYR A 279 9.38 9.59 4.99
N THR A 280 9.33 8.31 4.59
CA THR A 280 8.78 7.23 5.41
C THR A 280 9.58 7.03 6.69
N ALA A 281 10.91 7.04 6.61
CA ALA A 281 11.78 7.01 7.79
C ALA A 281 11.52 8.18 8.74
N ALA A 282 11.44 9.39 8.20
CA ALA A 282 11.18 10.60 8.99
C ALA A 282 9.81 10.53 9.70
N THR A 283 8.76 10.06 9.02
CA THR A 283 7.43 9.89 9.62
C THR A 283 7.43 8.82 10.70
N MET A 284 8.17 7.72 10.54
CA MET A 284 8.32 6.67 11.56
C MET A 284 9.05 7.20 12.82
N PHE A 285 10.16 7.90 12.65
CA PHE A 285 10.90 8.49 13.78
C PHE A 285 10.10 9.61 14.48
N TYR A 286 9.36 10.41 13.73
CA TYR A 286 8.47 11.42 14.30
C TYR A 286 7.37 10.79 15.16
N SER A 287 6.69 9.75 14.65
CA SER A 287 5.69 8.99 15.42
C SER A 287 6.29 8.38 16.68
N LEU A 288 7.49 7.78 16.58
CA LEU A 288 8.20 7.21 17.71
C LEU A 288 8.51 8.26 18.79
N SER A 289 8.97 9.46 18.40
CA SER A 289 9.28 10.55 19.32
C SER A 289 8.03 11.09 20.03
N LYS A 290 6.90 11.15 19.32
CA LYS A 290 5.62 11.60 19.85
C LYS A 290 5.06 10.61 20.89
N GLU A 291 5.11 9.30 20.58
CA GLU A 291 4.66 8.26 21.51
C GLU A 291 5.51 8.21 22.80
N LYS A 292 6.83 8.41 22.70
CA LYS A 292 7.70 8.51 23.88
C LYS A 292 7.36 9.71 24.79
N LYS A 293 6.99 10.86 24.18
CA LYS A 293 6.58 12.05 24.95
C LYS A 293 5.21 11.90 25.62
N GLN A 294 4.36 11.03 25.11
CA GLN A 294 3.03 10.75 25.72
C GLN A 294 3.11 9.69 26.82
N ALA A 295 4.18 8.89 26.85
CA ALA A 295 4.40 7.84 27.86
C ALA A 295 5.28 8.31 29.04
N ALA A 296 5.91 9.48 28.91
CA ALA A 296 6.67 10.16 29.99
C ALA A 296 5.82 11.22 30.68
#